data_a8d58b5d0110c552c2e3253e78d4cc68
#
_entry.id   a8d58b5d0110c552c2e3253e78d4cc68
#
_cell.length_a   1.000
_cell.length_b   1.000
_cell.length_c   1.000
_cell.angle_alpha   90.00
_cell.angle_beta   90.00
_cell.angle_gamma   90.00
#
_symmetry.space_group_name_H-M   'P 1'
#
loop_
_entity.id
_entity.type
_entity.pdbx_description
1 polymer ?
#
loop_
_entity_poly.entity_id
_entity_poly.type
_entity_poly.pdbx_seq_one_letter_code
_entity_poly.pdbx_strand_id
1 'polypeptide(L)'
;FTQYSIAHIRHTLDTRDEFYESEINYLQDTMPTLGGAEVALSEAIAESPYRPDIEREFGKQFFVSMDLQKKLFCEANVPLRQQEARLTNEYQKIMATAEIHFDGKTLNLYGVQKYFEHPDRAVRAAAVKAYSEFYEANEPRLEEIWS
;
A
#
# COMPACT_ATOMS: atom_id res chain seq x y z
N PHE A 1 1.01 -12.25 -9.23
CA PHE A 1 0.44 -11.83 -7.92
C PHE A 1 1.14 -12.50 -6.74
N THR A 2 1.42 -13.81 -6.76
CA THR A 2 2.03 -14.52 -5.62
C THR A 2 3.37 -13.94 -5.20
N GLN A 3 4.27 -13.64 -6.15
CA GLN A 3 5.57 -13.02 -5.83
C GLN A 3 5.41 -11.64 -5.20
N TYR A 4 4.51 -10.81 -5.70
CA TYR A 4 4.21 -9.51 -5.10
C TYR A 4 3.75 -9.68 -3.65
N SER A 5 2.82 -10.61 -3.39
CA SER A 5 2.34 -10.86 -2.02
C SER A 5 3.46 -11.33 -1.09
N ILE A 6 4.36 -12.19 -1.56
CA ILE A 6 5.51 -12.67 -0.77
C ILE A 6 6.47 -11.51 -0.47
N ALA A 7 6.85 -10.72 -1.48
CA ALA A 7 7.73 -9.57 -1.31
C ALA A 7 7.12 -8.54 -0.35
N HIS A 8 5.83 -8.25 -0.52
CA HIS A 8 5.11 -7.32 0.35
C HIS A 8 5.07 -7.80 1.82
N ILE A 9 4.70 -9.07 2.06
CA ILE A 9 4.68 -9.63 3.42
C ILE A 9 6.08 -9.59 4.05
N ARG A 10 7.12 -9.96 3.31
CA ARG A 10 8.49 -9.97 3.81
C ARG A 10 8.99 -8.56 4.13
N HIS A 11 8.73 -7.61 3.24
CA HIS A 11 9.08 -6.21 3.47
C HIS A 11 8.35 -5.62 4.69
N THR A 12 7.08 -5.94 4.89
CA THR A 12 6.33 -5.46 6.08
C THR A 12 6.77 -6.08 7.39
N LEU A 13 7.42 -7.26 7.37
CA LEU A 13 8.01 -7.87 8.57
C LEU A 13 9.30 -7.15 9.01
N ASP A 14 10.12 -6.71 8.06
CA ASP A 14 11.29 -5.86 8.32
C ASP A 14 11.49 -4.87 7.16
N THR A 15 11.05 -3.63 7.37
CA THR A 15 11.16 -2.55 6.38
C THR A 15 12.59 -2.07 6.15
N ARG A 16 13.58 -2.60 6.89
CA ARG A 16 15.01 -2.30 6.74
C ARG A 16 15.76 -3.37 5.95
N ASP A 17 15.09 -4.46 5.56
CA ASP A 17 15.68 -5.48 4.70
C ASP A 17 15.79 -4.93 3.27
N GLU A 18 17.03 -4.60 2.86
CA GLU A 18 17.34 -3.98 1.57
C GLU A 18 16.94 -4.88 0.38
N PHE A 19 17.00 -6.22 0.54
CA PHE A 19 16.60 -7.14 -0.53
C PHE A 19 15.09 -7.03 -0.79
N TYR A 20 14.26 -7.15 0.25
CA TYR A 20 12.82 -7.07 0.08
C TYR A 20 12.33 -5.65 -0.20
N GLU A 21 13.04 -4.61 0.23
CA GLU A 21 12.79 -3.24 -0.21
C GLU A 21 13.01 -3.10 -1.72
N SER A 22 14.12 -3.62 -2.24
CA SER A 22 14.41 -3.62 -3.68
C SER A 22 13.37 -4.40 -4.49
N GLU A 23 12.99 -5.59 -4.02
CA GLU A 23 11.97 -6.43 -4.66
C GLU A 23 10.59 -5.75 -4.73
N ILE A 24 10.15 -5.15 -3.62
CA ILE A 24 8.84 -4.49 -3.59
C ILE A 24 8.82 -3.23 -4.47
N ASN A 25 9.89 -2.44 -4.48
CA ASN A 25 10.01 -1.27 -5.33
C ASN A 25 9.97 -1.65 -6.81
N TYR A 26 10.72 -2.68 -7.21
CA TYR A 26 10.68 -3.21 -8.58
C TYR A 26 9.27 -3.66 -8.99
N LEU A 27 8.58 -4.39 -8.10
CA LEU A 27 7.24 -4.89 -8.38
C LEU A 27 6.21 -3.75 -8.42
N GLN A 28 6.32 -2.75 -7.56
CA GLN A 28 5.46 -1.56 -7.57
C GLN A 28 5.63 -0.72 -8.83
N ASP A 29 6.84 -0.64 -9.37
CA ASP A 29 7.10 0.04 -10.64
C ASP A 29 6.61 -0.77 -11.85
N THR A 30 6.69 -2.09 -11.77
CA THR A 30 6.39 -2.98 -12.91
C THR A 30 4.90 -3.34 -12.99
N MET A 31 4.25 -3.64 -11.87
CA MET A 31 2.85 -4.11 -11.85
C MET A 31 1.86 -3.18 -12.58
N PRO A 32 1.92 -1.85 -12.42
CA PRO A 32 1.01 -0.96 -13.14
C PRO A 32 1.15 -1.03 -14.67
N THR A 33 2.32 -1.40 -15.19
CA THR A 33 2.55 -1.51 -16.63
C THR A 33 1.87 -2.74 -17.24
N LEU A 34 1.55 -3.76 -16.42
CA LEU A 34 0.88 -4.96 -16.87
C LEU A 34 -0.60 -4.75 -17.22
N GLY A 35 -1.20 -3.64 -16.76
CA GLY A 35 -2.62 -3.33 -17.01
C GLY A 35 -2.96 -3.29 -18.49
N GLY A 36 -2.07 -2.78 -19.34
CA GLY A 36 -2.25 -2.80 -20.81
C GLY A 36 -2.35 -4.22 -21.38
N ALA A 37 -1.51 -5.14 -20.93
CA ALA A 37 -1.56 -6.54 -21.35
C ALA A 37 -2.85 -7.25 -20.85
N GLU A 38 -3.31 -6.94 -19.65
CA GLU A 38 -4.57 -7.46 -19.11
C GLU A 38 -5.78 -6.96 -19.91
N VAL A 39 -5.78 -5.70 -20.34
CA VAL A 39 -6.82 -5.14 -21.22
C VAL A 39 -6.79 -5.81 -22.58
N ALA A 40 -5.62 -5.95 -23.21
CA ALA A 40 -5.48 -6.63 -24.51
C ALA A 40 -5.94 -8.10 -24.44
N LEU A 41 -5.62 -8.80 -23.36
CA LEU A 41 -6.12 -10.17 -23.14
C LEU A 41 -7.64 -10.21 -23.00
N SER A 42 -8.21 -9.27 -22.26
CA SER A 42 -9.65 -9.15 -22.07
C SER A 42 -10.37 -8.87 -23.39
N GLU A 43 -9.80 -8.02 -24.25
CA GLU A 43 -10.31 -7.76 -25.60
C GLU A 43 -10.26 -9.01 -26.47
N ALA A 44 -9.13 -9.71 -26.48
CA ALA A 44 -8.99 -10.95 -27.25
C ALA A 44 -10.01 -12.03 -26.83
N ILE A 45 -10.30 -12.15 -25.52
CA ILE A 45 -11.33 -13.06 -25.01
C ILE A 45 -12.73 -12.58 -25.42
N ALA A 46 -13.03 -11.28 -25.30
CA ALA A 46 -14.33 -10.71 -25.63
C ALA A 46 -14.67 -10.81 -27.14
N GLU A 47 -13.65 -10.71 -28.00
CA GLU A 47 -13.77 -10.82 -29.47
C GLU A 47 -13.61 -12.25 -29.97
N SER A 48 -13.32 -13.20 -29.07
CA SER A 48 -13.14 -14.61 -29.44
C SER A 48 -14.41 -15.23 -30.05
N PRO A 49 -14.30 -16.06 -31.07
CA PRO A 49 -15.43 -16.82 -31.59
C PRO A 49 -16.04 -17.77 -30.56
N TYR A 50 -15.33 -18.09 -29.50
CA TYR A 50 -15.78 -18.92 -28.38
C TYR A 50 -16.51 -18.15 -27.29
N ARG A 51 -16.74 -16.84 -27.44
CA ARG A 51 -17.47 -16.01 -26.47
C ARG A 51 -18.81 -16.63 -26.00
N PRO A 52 -19.67 -17.18 -26.89
CA PRO A 52 -20.93 -17.80 -26.44
C PRO A 52 -20.71 -19.02 -25.53
N ASP A 53 -19.64 -19.78 -25.75
CA ASP A 53 -19.32 -20.95 -24.94
C ASP A 53 -18.77 -20.53 -23.58
N ILE A 54 -17.93 -19.51 -23.55
CA ILE A 54 -17.40 -18.90 -22.32
C ILE A 54 -18.55 -18.30 -21.49
N GLU A 55 -19.48 -17.58 -22.14
CA GLU A 55 -20.64 -17.00 -21.46
C GLU A 55 -21.59 -18.07 -20.88
N ARG A 56 -21.74 -19.21 -21.58
CA ARG A 56 -22.53 -20.35 -21.09
C ARG A 56 -21.86 -21.00 -19.87
N GLU A 57 -20.54 -21.09 -19.83
CA GLU A 57 -19.78 -21.73 -18.75
C GLU A 57 -19.64 -20.82 -17.51
N PHE A 58 -19.27 -19.55 -17.72
CA PHE A 58 -18.93 -18.61 -16.65
C PHE A 58 -20.02 -17.58 -16.37
N GLY A 59 -21.07 -17.53 -17.20
CA GLY A 59 -22.18 -16.60 -17.07
C GLY A 59 -21.87 -15.20 -17.65
N LYS A 60 -22.96 -14.43 -17.86
CA LYS A 60 -22.87 -13.05 -18.42
C LYS A 60 -22.03 -12.10 -17.57
N GLN A 61 -22.02 -12.30 -16.24
CA GLN A 61 -21.31 -11.45 -15.29
C GLN A 61 -19.80 -11.45 -15.56
N PHE A 62 -19.26 -12.54 -16.11
CA PHE A 62 -17.84 -12.61 -16.48
C PHE A 62 -17.45 -11.47 -17.44
N PHE A 63 -18.20 -11.28 -18.52
CA PHE A 63 -17.94 -10.21 -19.50
C PHE A 63 -18.26 -8.83 -18.96
N VAL A 64 -19.30 -8.67 -18.16
CA VAL A 64 -19.60 -7.40 -17.49
C VAL A 64 -18.43 -6.95 -16.61
N SER A 65 -17.85 -7.87 -15.84
CA SER A 65 -16.68 -7.57 -15.00
C SER A 65 -15.45 -7.18 -15.83
N MET A 66 -15.20 -7.87 -16.96
CA MET A 66 -14.11 -7.52 -17.87
C MET A 66 -14.30 -6.12 -18.48
N ASP A 67 -15.51 -5.79 -18.94
CA ASP A 67 -15.83 -4.49 -19.52
C ASP A 67 -15.67 -3.34 -18.50
N LEU A 68 -15.98 -3.59 -17.23
CA LEU A 68 -15.76 -2.62 -16.15
C LEU A 68 -14.27 -2.43 -15.87
N GLN A 69 -13.49 -3.52 -15.77
CA GLN A 69 -12.04 -3.43 -15.58
C GLN A 69 -11.35 -2.67 -16.71
N LYS A 70 -11.74 -2.93 -17.96
CA LYS A 70 -11.23 -2.20 -19.12
C LYS A 70 -11.47 -0.68 -19.01
N LYS A 71 -12.64 -0.24 -18.52
CA LYS A 71 -12.96 1.19 -18.33
C LYS A 71 -12.14 1.85 -17.23
N LEU A 72 -11.63 1.08 -16.28
CA LEU A 72 -10.82 1.58 -15.16
C LEU A 72 -9.33 1.72 -15.54
N PHE A 73 -8.87 1.05 -16.61
CA PHE A 73 -7.51 1.19 -17.07
C PHE A 73 -7.34 2.44 -17.94
N CYS A 74 -6.35 3.24 -17.60
CA CYS A 74 -5.89 4.36 -18.42
C CYS A 74 -4.35 4.39 -18.37
N GLU A 75 -3.71 4.27 -19.53
CA GLU A 75 -2.24 4.27 -19.63
C GLU A 75 -1.63 5.55 -19.04
N ALA A 76 -2.31 6.69 -19.21
CA ALA A 76 -1.88 7.96 -18.63
C ALA A 76 -1.83 7.95 -17.09
N ASN A 77 -2.55 7.01 -16.43
CA ASN A 77 -2.54 6.87 -14.97
C ASN A 77 -1.41 5.97 -14.46
N VAL A 78 -0.67 5.27 -15.34
CA VAL A 78 0.42 4.38 -14.91
C VAL A 78 1.48 5.12 -14.09
N PRO A 79 2.02 6.28 -14.53
CA PRO A 79 2.98 7.03 -13.73
C PRO A 79 2.43 7.51 -12.38
N LEU A 80 1.15 7.89 -12.34
CA LEU A 80 0.47 8.33 -11.11
C LEU A 80 0.35 7.17 -10.10
N ARG A 81 -0.01 5.98 -10.58
CA ARG A 81 -0.08 4.76 -9.73
C ARG A 81 1.29 4.33 -9.21
N GLN A 82 2.33 4.49 -10.01
CA GLN A 82 3.69 4.24 -9.57
C GLN A 82 4.11 5.23 -8.49
N GLN A 83 3.78 6.51 -8.66
CA GLN A 83 4.04 7.54 -7.66
C GLN A 83 3.27 7.29 -6.36
N GLU A 84 1.98 6.99 -6.44
CA GLU A 84 1.13 6.63 -5.30
C GLU A 84 1.71 5.45 -4.51
N ALA A 85 2.16 4.40 -5.21
CA ALA A 85 2.77 3.24 -4.57
C ALA A 85 4.05 3.60 -3.81
N ARG A 86 4.91 4.45 -4.40
CA ARG A 86 6.14 4.92 -3.74
C ARG A 86 5.85 5.76 -2.49
N LEU A 87 4.91 6.71 -2.60
CA LEU A 87 4.49 7.55 -1.47
C LEU A 87 3.86 6.72 -0.34
N THR A 88 3.04 5.74 -0.69
CA THR A 88 2.46 4.80 0.27
C THR A 88 3.53 4.00 1.00
N ASN A 89 4.53 3.49 0.27
CA ASN A 89 5.65 2.75 0.86
C ASN A 89 6.47 3.65 1.81
N GLU A 90 6.72 4.89 1.42
CA GLU A 90 7.42 5.85 2.25
C GLU A 90 6.65 6.19 3.54
N TYR A 91 5.35 6.44 3.43
CA TYR A 91 4.48 6.63 4.60
C TYR A 91 4.56 5.43 5.56
N GLN A 92 4.43 4.21 5.04
CA GLN A 92 4.53 2.99 5.84
C GLN A 92 5.89 2.89 6.53
N LYS A 93 6.97 3.25 5.85
CA LYS A 93 8.34 3.22 6.40
C LYS A 93 8.50 4.23 7.55
N ILE A 94 8.01 5.46 7.39
CA ILE A 94 8.01 6.48 8.46
C ILE A 94 7.28 5.95 9.70
N MET A 95 6.09 5.36 9.52
CA MET A 95 5.30 4.84 10.64
C MET A 95 5.94 3.61 11.30
N ALA A 96 6.50 2.70 10.50
CA ALA A 96 7.11 1.46 11.01
C ALA A 96 8.42 1.70 11.77
N THR A 97 9.19 2.74 11.37
CA THR A 97 10.47 3.08 12.00
C THR A 97 10.36 4.13 13.09
N ALA A 98 9.14 4.46 13.54
CA ALA A 98 8.91 5.43 14.59
C ALA A 98 9.63 5.03 15.90
N GLU A 99 10.50 5.92 16.38
CA GLU A 99 11.21 5.78 17.64
C GLU A 99 10.83 6.93 18.57
N ILE A 100 10.06 6.61 19.61
CA ILE A 100 9.56 7.57 20.58
C ILE A 100 10.18 7.26 21.93
N HIS A 101 10.96 8.20 22.48
CA HIS A 101 11.55 8.06 23.79
C HIS A 101 10.54 8.44 24.88
N PHE A 102 10.05 7.44 25.61
CA PHE A 102 9.06 7.65 26.66
C PHE A 102 9.27 6.65 27.82
N ASP A 103 9.15 7.13 29.06
CA ASP A 103 9.32 6.33 30.29
C ASP A 103 10.66 5.55 30.32
N GLY A 104 11.75 6.20 29.89
CA GLY A 104 13.09 5.60 29.84
C GLY A 104 13.26 4.46 28.79
N LYS A 105 12.32 4.33 27.87
CA LYS A 105 12.29 3.31 26.80
C LYS A 105 12.22 3.97 25.45
N THR A 106 12.71 3.28 24.43
CA THR A 106 12.44 3.60 23.02
C THR A 106 11.27 2.72 22.56
N LEU A 107 10.17 3.37 22.20
CA LEU A 107 8.90 2.72 21.84
C LEU A 107 8.53 3.10 20.41
N ASN A 108 7.82 2.21 19.73
CA ASN A 108 7.12 2.55 18.50
C ASN A 108 5.76 3.20 18.83
N LEU A 109 5.03 3.64 17.81
CA LEU A 109 3.71 4.29 17.96
C LEU A 109 2.74 3.46 18.83
N TYR A 110 2.65 2.14 18.57
CA TYR A 110 1.78 1.26 19.37
C TYR A 110 2.25 1.09 20.82
N GLY A 111 3.55 1.13 21.04
CA GLY A 111 4.14 1.05 22.39
C GLY A 111 3.74 2.24 23.25
N VAL A 112 3.73 3.45 22.66
CA VAL A 112 3.30 4.68 23.37
C VAL A 112 1.80 4.69 23.60
N GLN A 113 1.00 4.25 22.65
CA GLN A 113 -0.47 4.20 22.77
C GLN A 113 -0.95 3.38 23.96
N LYS A 114 -0.21 2.36 24.40
CA LYS A 114 -0.53 1.61 25.62
C LYS A 114 -0.60 2.47 26.88
N TYR A 115 0.10 3.60 26.91
CA TYR A 115 0.09 4.53 28.02
C TYR A 115 -1.10 5.50 27.98
N PHE A 116 -1.89 5.55 26.92
CA PHE A 116 -3.10 6.38 26.84
C PHE A 116 -4.20 5.92 27.79
N GLU A 117 -4.12 4.67 28.23
CA GLU A 117 -5.05 4.08 29.22
C GLU A 117 -4.44 4.01 30.65
N HIS A 118 -3.27 4.63 30.88
CA HIS A 118 -2.62 4.59 32.17
C HIS A 118 -3.51 5.25 33.28
N PRO A 119 -3.59 4.67 34.50
CA PRO A 119 -4.41 5.20 35.56
C PRO A 119 -4.07 6.66 35.94
N ASP A 120 -2.79 7.02 35.93
CA ASP A 120 -2.33 8.38 36.20
C ASP A 120 -2.54 9.30 34.98
N ARG A 121 -3.29 10.38 35.17
CA ARG A 121 -3.56 11.39 34.16
C ARG A 121 -2.30 12.10 33.65
N ALA A 122 -1.31 12.33 34.50
CA ALA A 122 -0.07 12.99 34.11
C ALA A 122 0.73 12.11 33.11
N VAL A 123 0.76 10.79 33.34
CA VAL A 123 1.40 9.82 32.46
C VAL A 123 0.68 9.78 31.11
N ARG A 124 -0.69 9.77 31.12
CA ARG A 124 -1.46 9.81 29.86
C ARG A 124 -1.16 11.07 29.06
N ALA A 125 -1.16 12.24 29.72
CA ALA A 125 -0.89 13.51 29.05
C ALA A 125 0.53 13.55 28.45
N ALA A 126 1.52 13.05 29.19
CA ALA A 126 2.90 12.97 28.70
C ALA A 126 3.04 11.98 27.50
N ALA A 127 2.34 10.86 27.53
CA ALA A 127 2.34 9.90 26.44
C ALA A 127 1.69 10.47 25.17
N VAL A 128 0.54 11.15 25.30
CA VAL A 128 -0.12 11.83 24.17
C VAL A 128 0.81 12.90 23.58
N LYS A 129 1.47 13.68 24.44
CA LYS A 129 2.43 14.69 23.98
C LYS A 129 3.58 14.07 23.19
N ALA A 130 4.23 13.03 23.72
CA ALA A 130 5.32 12.34 23.02
C ALA A 130 4.88 11.74 21.69
N TYR A 131 3.65 11.22 21.62
CA TYR A 131 3.04 10.74 20.38
C TYR A 131 2.81 11.87 19.37
N SER A 132 2.31 13.03 19.81
CA SER A 132 2.08 14.19 18.93
C SER A 132 3.39 14.77 18.41
N GLU A 133 4.42 14.85 19.26
CA GLU A 133 5.75 15.34 18.88
C GLU A 133 6.38 14.52 17.73
N PHE A 134 6.10 13.21 17.66
CA PHE A 134 6.51 12.40 16.51
C PHE A 134 5.86 12.88 15.21
N TYR A 135 4.56 13.17 15.21
CA TYR A 135 3.87 13.67 14.02
C TYR A 135 4.32 15.08 13.66
N GLU A 136 4.47 15.96 14.64
CA GLU A 136 4.98 17.33 14.45
C GLU A 136 6.39 17.32 13.79
N ALA A 137 7.26 16.43 14.25
CA ALA A 137 8.62 16.28 13.68
C ALA A 137 8.62 15.77 12.23
N ASN A 138 7.60 15.00 11.83
CA ASN A 138 7.46 14.44 10.49
C ASN A 138 6.44 15.20 9.62
N GLU A 139 5.77 16.23 10.16
CA GLU A 139 4.69 16.96 9.49
C GLU A 139 5.07 17.43 8.08
N PRO A 140 6.22 18.09 7.82
CA PRO A 140 6.52 18.57 6.48
C PRO A 140 6.57 17.45 5.44
N ARG A 141 7.10 16.29 5.83
CA ARG A 141 7.19 15.16 4.91
C ARG A 141 5.85 14.44 4.74
N LEU A 142 5.06 14.34 5.81
CA LEU A 142 3.71 13.78 5.74
C LEU A 142 2.78 14.64 4.87
N GLU A 143 2.89 15.96 4.95
CA GLU A 143 2.14 16.88 4.08
C GLU A 143 2.52 16.71 2.60
N GLU A 144 3.82 16.56 2.27
CA GLU A 144 4.26 16.27 0.90
C GLU A 144 3.72 14.94 0.36
N ILE A 145 3.59 13.92 1.22
CA ILE A 145 3.03 12.62 0.82
C ILE A 145 1.52 12.72 0.52
N TRP A 146 0.80 13.61 1.23
CA TRP A 146 -0.65 13.75 1.11
C TRP A 146 -1.12 14.85 0.13
N SER A 147 -0.21 15.68 -0.38
CA SER A 147 -0.50 16.75 -1.34
C SER A 147 -0.40 16.29 -2.78
#